data_9fb00a2b1ef2618a245a0b058155e172
#
_entry.id   9fb00a2b1ef2618a245a0b058155e172
#
_cell.length_a   1.000
_cell.length_b   1.000
_cell.length_c   1.000
_cell.angle_alpha   90.00
_cell.angle_beta   90.00
_cell.angle_gamma   90.00
#
_symmetry.space_group_name_H-M   'P 1'
#
loop_
_entity.id
_entity.type
_entity.pdbx_description
1 polymer ?
#
loop_
_entity_poly.entity_id
_entity_poly.type
_entity_poly.pdbx_seq_one_letter_code
_entity_poly.pdbx_strand_id
1 'polypeptide(L)'
;MKILAVCGFGVGSSMILKMSIDKVLKEMGIDAEVNNTDINDARGTECDVILTSPELQQELQGTVGVPVYPVKKYMDLAEVKDAIQKYLNNK
;
A
#
# COMPACT_ATOMS: atom_id res chain seq x y z
N MET A 1 1.96 -1.14 -13.14
CA MET A 1 2.08 -0.52 -11.81
C MET A 1 2.02 -1.61 -10.75
N LYS A 2 2.92 -1.55 -9.81
CA LYS A 2 2.99 -2.52 -8.71
C LYS A 2 2.75 -1.80 -7.38
N ILE A 3 1.73 -2.23 -6.66
CA ILE A 3 1.38 -1.66 -5.36
C ILE A 3 1.72 -2.70 -4.28
N LEU A 4 2.40 -2.27 -3.24
CA LEU A 4 2.79 -3.15 -2.14
C LEU A 4 2.05 -2.76 -0.88
N ALA A 5 1.35 -3.74 -0.28
CA ALA A 5 0.71 -3.57 1.03
C ALA A 5 1.64 -4.11 2.09
N VAL A 6 1.98 -3.28 3.07
CA VAL A 6 2.97 -3.63 4.10
C VAL A 6 2.34 -3.60 5.49
N CYS A 7 2.64 -4.60 6.30
CA CYS A 7 2.17 -4.68 7.68
C CYS A 7 3.32 -5.11 8.59
N GLY A 8 3.33 -4.60 9.81
CA GLY A 8 4.37 -4.94 10.79
C GLY A 8 4.03 -6.14 11.67
N PHE A 9 2.79 -6.61 11.63
CA PHE A 9 2.31 -7.65 12.54
C PHE A 9 1.92 -8.96 11.87
N GLY A 10 2.51 -9.25 10.71
CA GLY A 10 2.27 -10.48 10.02
C GLY A 10 1.38 -10.33 8.80
N VAL A 11 1.27 -11.44 8.06
CA VAL A 11 0.63 -11.42 6.74
C VAL A 11 -0.88 -11.22 6.77
N GLY A 12 -1.54 -11.50 7.89
CA GLY A 12 -3.01 -11.38 7.96
C GLY A 12 -3.49 -9.96 7.71
N SER A 13 -2.87 -8.97 8.37
CA SER A 13 -3.27 -7.56 8.23
C SER A 13 -2.90 -7.00 6.85
N SER A 14 -1.75 -7.37 6.32
CA SER A 14 -1.36 -6.92 4.98
C SER A 14 -2.25 -7.54 3.90
N MET A 15 -2.77 -8.75 4.14
CA MET A 15 -3.70 -9.38 3.22
C MET A 15 -5.03 -8.62 3.17
N ILE A 16 -5.53 -8.15 4.32
CA ILE A 16 -6.75 -7.33 4.37
C ILE A 16 -6.56 -6.06 3.57
N LEU A 17 -5.44 -5.39 3.76
CA LEU A 17 -5.11 -4.18 3.02
C LEU A 17 -5.00 -4.47 1.51
N LYS A 18 -4.35 -5.57 1.15
CA LYS A 18 -4.25 -5.99 -0.25
C LYS A 18 -5.63 -6.18 -0.87
N MET A 19 -6.53 -6.85 -0.17
CA MET A 19 -7.89 -7.07 -0.67
C MET A 19 -8.64 -5.75 -0.87
N SER A 20 -8.48 -4.81 0.04
CA SER A 20 -9.08 -3.48 -0.09
C SER A 20 -8.53 -2.73 -1.29
N ILE A 21 -7.22 -2.81 -1.51
CA ILE A 21 -6.59 -2.20 -2.68
C ILE A 21 -7.12 -2.82 -3.97
N ASP A 22 -7.23 -4.14 -4.02
CA ASP A 22 -7.76 -4.84 -5.20
C ASP A 22 -9.17 -4.37 -5.53
N LYS A 23 -10.03 -4.22 -4.52
CA LYS A 23 -11.40 -3.75 -4.72
C LYS A 23 -11.44 -2.32 -5.26
N VAL A 24 -10.62 -1.44 -4.68
CA VAL A 24 -10.57 -0.05 -5.11
C VAL A 24 -10.07 0.07 -6.54
N LEU A 25 -9.02 -0.66 -6.89
CA LEU A 25 -8.49 -0.65 -8.26
C LEU A 25 -9.53 -1.13 -9.25
N LYS A 26 -10.30 -2.15 -8.90
CA LYS A 26 -11.36 -2.66 -9.75
C LYS A 26 -12.45 -1.62 -9.97
N GLU A 27 -12.82 -0.89 -8.90
CA GLU A 27 -13.81 0.19 -9.01
C GLU A 27 -13.31 1.35 -9.88
N MET A 28 -12.01 1.65 -9.78
CA MET A 28 -11.41 2.74 -10.55
C MET A 28 -11.06 2.35 -11.98
N GLY A 29 -11.19 1.06 -12.33
CA GLY A 29 -10.83 0.59 -13.65
C GLY A 29 -9.33 0.59 -13.91
N ILE A 30 -8.53 0.44 -12.86
CA ILE A 30 -7.07 0.45 -12.95
C ILE A 30 -6.54 -0.98 -12.91
N ASP A 31 -5.69 -1.31 -13.89
CA ASP A 31 -5.02 -2.60 -13.92
C ASP A 31 -3.65 -2.46 -13.27
N ALA A 32 -3.47 -3.09 -12.12
CA ALA A 32 -2.22 -3.02 -11.37
C ALA A 32 -2.00 -4.33 -10.62
N GLU A 33 -0.73 -4.66 -10.39
CA GLU A 33 -0.36 -5.82 -9.59
C GLU A 33 -0.28 -5.40 -8.13
N VAL A 34 -0.92 -6.14 -7.25
CA VAL A 34 -0.93 -5.86 -5.81
C VAL A 34 -0.34 -7.07 -5.08
N ASN A 35 0.66 -6.80 -4.27
CA ASN A 35 1.29 -7.81 -3.42
C ASN A 35 1.26 -7.35 -1.97
N ASN A 36 1.44 -8.28 -1.04
CA ASN A 36 1.51 -7.97 0.38
C ASN A 36 2.76 -8.60 0.99
N THR A 37 3.34 -7.91 1.97
CA THR A 37 4.53 -8.39 2.65
C THR A 37 4.63 -7.76 4.04
N ASP A 38 5.62 -8.18 4.82
CA ASP A 38 5.91 -7.54 6.09
C ASP A 38 6.95 -6.43 5.92
N ILE A 39 7.20 -5.69 7.01
CA ILE A 39 8.11 -4.54 6.94
C ILE A 39 9.57 -4.96 6.68
N ASN A 40 9.95 -6.17 7.08
CA ASN A 40 11.33 -6.63 6.88
C ASN A 40 11.62 -6.90 5.40
N ASP A 41 10.65 -7.43 4.69
CA ASP A 41 10.80 -7.74 3.27
C ASP A 41 10.48 -6.56 2.36
N ALA A 42 9.74 -5.57 2.88
CA ALA A 42 9.31 -4.43 2.07
C ALA A 42 10.47 -3.65 1.45
N ARG A 43 11.56 -3.51 2.20
CA ARG A 43 12.71 -2.73 1.74
C ARG A 43 13.43 -3.36 0.55
N GLY A 44 13.31 -4.69 0.40
CA GLY A 44 13.93 -5.41 -0.70
C GLY A 44 12.96 -5.77 -1.83
N THR A 45 11.70 -5.39 -1.72
CA THR A 45 10.68 -5.75 -2.71
C THR A 45 10.54 -4.65 -3.74
N GLU A 46 10.60 -5.02 -5.02
CA GLU A 46 10.41 -4.06 -6.10
C GLU A 46 8.93 -3.69 -6.24
N CYS A 47 8.65 -2.39 -6.19
CA CYS A 47 7.29 -1.88 -6.34
C CYS A 47 7.32 -0.41 -6.75
N ASP A 48 6.17 0.12 -7.13
CA ASP A 48 6.04 1.53 -7.52
C ASP A 48 5.53 2.40 -6.37
N VAL A 49 4.75 1.83 -5.47
CA VAL A 49 4.17 2.56 -4.33
C VAL A 49 3.89 1.57 -3.21
N ILE A 50 3.99 2.06 -1.97
CA ILE A 50 3.70 1.27 -0.77
C ILE A 50 2.52 1.91 -0.04
N LEU A 51 1.55 1.07 0.37
CA LEU A 51 0.49 1.47 1.27
C LEU A 51 0.66 0.70 2.58
N THR A 52 0.58 1.41 3.70
CA THR A 52 0.85 0.81 5.01
C THR A 52 0.21 1.65 6.12
N SER A 53 0.39 1.26 7.37
CA SER A 53 -0.11 2.05 8.49
C SER A 53 0.69 3.36 8.62
N PRO A 54 0.11 4.39 9.28
CA PRO A 54 0.86 5.64 9.49
C PRO A 54 2.17 5.45 10.24
N GLU A 55 2.21 4.53 11.18
CA GLU A 55 3.43 4.23 11.95
C GLU A 55 4.53 3.65 11.06
N LEU A 56 4.18 2.67 10.24
CA LEU A 56 5.15 2.05 9.34
C LEU A 56 5.52 2.98 8.19
N GLN A 57 4.61 3.86 7.80
CA GLN A 57 4.90 4.86 6.78
C GLN A 57 6.08 5.73 7.23
N GLN A 58 6.10 6.13 8.49
CA GLN A 58 7.21 6.92 9.02
C GLN A 58 8.52 6.13 9.05
N GLU A 59 8.47 4.84 9.36
CA GLU A 59 9.65 4.00 9.37
C GLU A 59 10.21 3.75 7.97
N LEU A 60 9.33 3.53 7.00
CA LEU A 60 9.75 3.22 5.63
C LEU A 60 10.15 4.44 4.83
N GLN A 61 9.53 5.58 5.11
CA GLN A 61 9.82 6.81 4.40
C GLN A 61 11.27 7.21 4.59
N GLY A 62 11.99 7.37 3.50
CA GLY A 62 13.41 7.68 3.55
C GLY A 62 14.32 6.46 3.53
N THR A 63 13.77 5.24 3.72
CA THR A 63 14.56 4.00 3.62
C THR A 63 14.25 3.22 2.35
N VAL A 64 13.20 3.60 1.65
CA VAL A 64 12.82 3.02 0.36
C VAL A 64 12.81 4.12 -0.70
N GLY A 65 13.05 3.75 -1.93
CA GLY A 65 13.11 4.70 -3.03
C GLY A 65 11.77 5.00 -3.69
N VAL A 66 10.67 4.58 -3.09
CA VAL A 66 9.33 4.75 -3.65
C VAL A 66 8.42 5.50 -2.69
N PRO A 67 7.33 6.13 -3.18
CA PRO A 67 6.37 6.79 -2.30
C PRO A 67 5.71 5.81 -1.33
N VAL A 68 5.48 6.25 -0.11
CA VAL A 68 4.79 5.47 0.93
C VAL A 68 3.60 6.28 1.43
N TYR A 69 2.40 5.72 1.32
CA TYR A 69 1.18 6.40 1.73
C TYR A 69 0.52 5.68 2.91
N PRO A 70 0.05 6.42 3.92
CA PRO A 70 -0.56 5.81 5.10
C PRO A 70 -2.04 5.51 4.88
N VAL A 71 -2.48 4.39 5.45
CA VAL A 71 -3.89 4.01 5.53
C VAL A 71 -4.15 3.61 6.97
N LYS A 72 -5.01 4.34 7.67
CA LYS A 72 -5.32 4.07 9.07
C LYS A 72 -6.22 2.86 9.23
N LYS A 73 -7.24 2.76 8.40
CA LYS A 73 -8.21 1.67 8.45
C LYS A 73 -8.12 0.86 7.17
N TYR A 74 -7.53 -0.33 7.26
CA TYR A 74 -7.28 -1.16 6.08
C TYR A 74 -8.55 -1.60 5.36
N MET A 75 -9.68 -1.64 6.05
CA MET A 75 -10.96 -2.02 5.46
C MET A 75 -11.76 -0.83 4.94
N ASP A 76 -11.28 0.39 5.14
CA ASP A 76 -11.97 1.59 4.67
C ASP A 76 -11.57 1.84 3.22
N LEU A 77 -12.46 1.48 2.31
CA LEU A 77 -12.19 1.61 0.87
C LEU A 77 -12.03 3.06 0.44
N ALA A 78 -12.72 3.99 1.10
CA ALA A 78 -12.59 5.41 0.77
C ALA A 78 -11.19 5.92 1.11
N GLU A 79 -10.63 5.51 2.23
CA GLU A 79 -9.28 5.89 2.63
C GLU A 79 -8.23 5.29 1.70
N VAL A 80 -8.40 4.02 1.34
CA VAL A 80 -7.51 3.35 0.39
C VAL A 80 -7.55 4.03 -0.97
N LYS A 81 -8.76 4.36 -1.43
CA LYS A 81 -8.94 5.05 -2.71
C LYS A 81 -8.25 6.42 -2.70
N ASP A 82 -8.37 7.16 -1.61
CA ASP A 82 -7.73 8.46 -1.47
C ASP A 82 -6.21 8.34 -1.55
N ALA A 83 -5.63 7.34 -0.91
CA ALA A 83 -4.18 7.11 -0.96
C ALA A 83 -3.73 6.79 -2.38
N ILE A 84 -4.46 5.94 -3.08
CA ILE A 84 -4.13 5.59 -4.46
C ILE A 84 -4.26 6.81 -5.37
N GLN A 85 -5.30 7.61 -5.20
CA GLN A 85 -5.48 8.83 -6.00
C GLN A 85 -4.36 9.83 -5.77
N LYS A 86 -3.90 9.98 -4.54
CA LYS A 86 -2.77 10.86 -4.24
C LYS A 86 -1.51 10.40 -4.99
N TYR A 87 -1.26 9.11 -5.00
CA TYR A 87 -0.13 8.57 -5.75
C TYR A 87 -0.26 8.87 -7.24
N LEU A 88 -1.44 8.63 -7.82
CA LEU A 88 -1.67 8.86 -9.24
C LEU A 88 -1.52 10.34 -9.61
N ASN A 89 -1.95 11.24 -8.74
CA ASN A 89 -1.84 12.68 -8.98
C ASN A 89 -0.41 13.21 -8.85
N ASN A 90 0.44 12.51 -8.10
CA ASN A 90 1.84 12.90 -7.89
C ASN A 90 2.81 12.12 -8.78
N LYS A 91 2.30 11.33 -9.67
CA LYS A 91 3.09 10.48 -10.53
C LYS A 91 3.83 11.24 -11.63
#